data_328f52b34739d409eecb40db0fba3073
#
_entry.id   328f52b34739d409eecb40db0fba3073
#
_cell.length_a   1.000
_cell.length_b   1.000
_cell.length_c   1.000
_cell.angle_alpha   90.00
_cell.angle_beta   90.00
_cell.angle_gamma   90.00
#
_symmetry.space_group_name_H-M   'P 1'
#
loop_
_entity.id
_entity.type
_entity.pdbx_description
1 polymer ?
#
loop_
_entity_poly.entity_id
_entity_poly.type
_entity_poly.pdbx_seq_one_letter_code
_entity_poly.pdbx_strand_id
1 'polypeptide(L)'
;MVYSAAQLVRERGVTATGVRDVVDRAAAPRGSFQHYFPGGKDQLVSEALLWSGDFAAQWVASYVDGARRPTPSGLFTHMVSPWKNEFSTRGFERGCPVNAAAADLAGGDSPVNAPLREALARWEEAIVVALVRMGIPMRRARRLATLMLSALEGAILLARVHRDVRPLTTVASELGPLLDQAHQG
;
A
#
# COMPACT_ATOMS: atom_id res chain seq x y z
N MET A 1 2.16 18.56 -1.10
CA MET A 1 2.02 18.22 0.34
C MET A 1 1.50 16.80 0.57
N VAL A 2 0.41 16.35 -0.06
CA VAL A 2 -0.14 14.99 0.11
C VAL A 2 0.90 13.89 -0.12
N TYR A 3 1.60 13.91 -1.27
CA TYR A 3 2.69 12.97 -1.54
C TYR A 3 3.80 13.01 -0.48
N SER A 4 4.22 14.23 -0.06
CA SER A 4 5.25 14.39 0.97
C SER A 4 4.81 13.85 2.33
N ALA A 5 3.52 14.00 2.67
CA ALA A 5 2.95 13.41 3.87
C ALA A 5 2.98 11.88 3.81
N ALA A 6 2.55 11.27 2.69
CA ALA A 6 2.64 9.83 2.50
C ALA A 6 4.08 9.32 2.64
N GLN A 7 5.08 10.04 2.10
CA GLN A 7 6.49 9.67 2.25
C GLN A 7 6.98 9.75 3.71
N LEU A 8 6.55 10.75 4.48
CA LEU A 8 6.91 10.86 5.88
C LEU A 8 6.21 9.83 6.76
N VAL A 9 4.92 9.56 6.50
CA VAL A 9 4.17 8.54 7.23
C VAL A 9 4.80 7.15 7.04
N ARG A 10 5.20 6.79 5.82
CA ARG A 10 5.85 5.50 5.55
C ARG A 10 7.24 5.36 6.17
N GLU A 11 7.92 6.47 6.49
CA GLU A 11 9.23 6.50 7.14
C GLU A 11 9.11 6.38 8.66
N ARG A 12 8.17 7.09 9.29
CA ARG A 12 8.17 7.31 10.74
C ARG A 12 6.78 7.28 11.43
N GLY A 13 5.72 6.93 10.70
CA GLY A 13 4.35 6.89 11.23
C GLY A 13 3.64 8.24 11.21
N VAL A 14 2.37 8.22 11.59
CA VAL A 14 1.49 9.41 11.63
C VAL A 14 1.88 10.35 12.78
N THR A 15 2.10 9.79 13.97
CA THR A 15 2.38 10.59 15.19
C THR A 15 3.65 11.42 15.02
N ALA A 16 4.72 10.82 14.52
CA ALA A 16 6.01 11.49 14.31
C ALA A 16 6.06 12.39 13.07
N THR A 17 5.03 12.37 12.21
CA THR A 17 4.97 13.23 11.03
C THR A 17 4.46 14.62 11.38
N GLY A 18 5.32 15.63 11.41
CA GLY A 18 4.98 17.02 11.66
C GLY A 18 4.53 17.76 10.39
N VAL A 19 3.59 18.71 10.52
CA VAL A 19 3.14 19.56 9.42
C VAL A 19 4.28 20.36 8.80
N ARG A 20 5.19 20.89 9.64
CA ARG A 20 6.37 21.64 9.16
C ARG A 20 7.26 20.80 8.28
N ASP A 21 7.52 19.54 8.67
CA ASP A 21 8.35 18.63 7.90
C ASP A 21 7.71 18.32 6.53
N VAL A 22 6.36 18.22 6.48
CA VAL A 22 5.65 18.01 5.22
C VAL A 22 5.77 19.23 4.30
N VAL A 23 5.57 20.43 4.86
CA VAL A 23 5.68 21.69 4.11
C VAL A 23 7.11 21.88 3.56
N ASP A 24 8.11 21.65 4.39
CA ASP A 24 9.53 21.77 4.01
C ASP A 24 9.91 20.72 2.94
N ARG A 25 9.50 19.45 3.12
CA ARG A 25 9.71 18.39 2.12
C ARG A 25 9.01 18.66 0.79
N ALA A 26 7.83 19.30 0.84
CA ALA A 26 7.04 19.65 -0.33
C ALA A 26 7.58 20.90 -1.04
N ALA A 27 8.58 21.59 -0.48
CA ALA A 27 9.06 22.91 -0.90
C ALA A 27 7.89 23.91 -1.06
N ALA A 28 6.86 23.79 -0.19
CA ALA A 28 5.66 24.62 -0.26
C ALA A 28 5.81 25.90 0.58
N PRO A 29 5.15 27.01 0.21
CA PRO A 29 5.12 28.23 1.02
C PRO A 29 4.53 27.94 2.41
N ARG A 30 5.17 28.44 3.48
CA ARG A 30 4.77 28.16 4.88
C ARG A 30 3.32 28.50 5.19
N GLY A 31 2.76 29.56 4.58
CA GLY A 31 1.37 29.97 4.78
C GLY A 31 0.34 29.16 3.98
N SER A 32 0.77 28.34 3.01
CA SER A 32 -0.16 27.61 2.14
C SER A 32 -0.82 26.41 2.80
N PHE A 33 -0.24 25.85 3.85
CA PHE A 33 -0.77 24.69 4.53
C PHE A 33 -2.20 24.92 5.04
N GLN A 34 -2.42 25.98 5.82
CA GLN A 34 -3.73 26.27 6.41
C GLN A 34 -4.81 26.56 5.35
N HIS A 35 -4.40 27.07 4.20
CA HIS A 35 -5.31 27.31 3.07
C HIS A 35 -5.80 26.00 2.45
N TYR A 36 -4.89 25.06 2.19
CA TYR A 36 -5.21 23.78 1.57
C TYR A 36 -5.76 22.72 2.52
N PHE A 37 -5.36 22.79 3.80
CA PHE A 37 -5.74 21.83 4.84
C PHE A 37 -6.32 22.55 6.06
N PRO A 38 -7.50 23.16 5.95
CA PRO A 38 -8.15 23.85 7.08
C PRO A 38 -8.46 22.90 8.24
N GLY A 39 -8.67 21.58 7.97
CA GLY A 39 -8.80 20.53 8.97
C GLY A 39 -7.47 20.06 9.58
N GLY A 40 -6.37 20.74 9.25
CA GLY A 40 -5.07 20.51 9.87
C GLY A 40 -4.39 19.21 9.45
N LYS A 41 -3.59 18.65 10.38
CA LYS A 41 -2.80 17.44 10.17
C LYS A 41 -3.66 16.23 9.83
N ASP A 42 -4.80 16.07 10.48
CA ASP A 42 -5.67 14.90 10.27
C ASP A 42 -6.24 14.88 8.86
N GLN A 43 -6.64 16.04 8.31
CA GLN A 43 -7.05 16.14 6.90
C GLN A 43 -5.91 15.76 5.97
N LEU A 44 -4.71 16.34 6.15
CA LEU A 44 -3.56 16.05 5.31
C LEU A 44 -3.20 14.56 5.32
N VAL A 45 -3.18 13.94 6.50
CA VAL A 45 -2.87 12.50 6.64
C VAL A 45 -3.97 11.66 6.01
N SER A 46 -5.24 12.01 6.20
CA SER A 46 -6.37 11.33 5.57
C SER A 46 -6.26 11.33 4.05
N GLU A 47 -6.00 12.50 3.47
CA GLU A 47 -5.79 12.63 2.02
C GLU A 47 -4.55 11.86 1.54
N ALA A 48 -3.47 11.82 2.34
CA ALA A 48 -2.27 11.06 2.00
C ALA A 48 -2.50 9.54 2.01
N LEU A 49 -3.33 9.04 2.94
CA LEU A 49 -3.70 7.62 2.99
C LEU A 49 -4.63 7.24 1.83
N LEU A 50 -5.65 8.06 1.54
CA LEU A 50 -6.54 7.84 0.40
C LEU A 50 -5.75 7.84 -0.91
N TRP A 51 -4.86 8.83 -1.09
CA TRP A 51 -3.96 8.87 -2.24
C TRP A 51 -3.09 7.61 -2.35
N SER A 52 -2.60 7.09 -1.22
CA SER A 52 -1.78 5.86 -1.21
C SER A 52 -2.59 4.62 -1.59
N GLY A 53 -3.84 4.53 -1.12
CA GLY A 53 -4.77 3.47 -1.52
C GLY A 53 -5.11 3.51 -3.00
N ASP A 54 -5.40 4.71 -3.54
CA ASP A 54 -5.68 4.91 -4.96
C ASP A 54 -4.45 4.59 -5.83
N PHE A 55 -3.25 4.98 -5.40
CA PHE A 55 -2.01 4.64 -6.09
C PHE A 55 -1.80 3.12 -6.14
N ALA A 56 -2.01 2.42 -5.03
CA ALA A 56 -1.89 0.97 -4.98
C ALA A 56 -2.96 0.27 -5.85
N ALA A 57 -4.20 0.78 -5.84
CA ALA A 57 -5.28 0.28 -6.69
C ALA A 57 -4.98 0.46 -8.18
N GLN A 58 -4.48 1.63 -8.59
CA GLN A 58 -4.05 1.90 -9.96
C GLN A 58 -2.88 0.99 -10.38
N TRP A 59 -1.94 0.74 -9.48
CA TRP A 59 -0.83 -0.17 -9.73
C TRP A 59 -1.32 -1.59 -10.00
N VAL A 60 -2.27 -2.09 -9.21
CA VAL A 60 -2.93 -3.39 -9.44
C VAL A 60 -3.64 -3.42 -10.79
N ALA A 61 -4.43 -2.41 -11.12
CA ALA A 61 -5.16 -2.32 -12.37
C ALA A 61 -4.23 -2.33 -13.59
N SER A 62 -3.09 -1.63 -13.50
CA SER A 62 -2.11 -1.53 -14.59
C SER A 62 -1.55 -2.88 -15.05
N TYR A 63 -1.48 -3.86 -14.15
CA TYR A 63 -1.05 -5.20 -14.50
C TYR A 63 -2.05 -5.89 -15.45
N VAL A 64 -3.33 -5.85 -15.09
CA VAL A 64 -4.38 -6.52 -15.87
C VAL A 64 -4.57 -5.85 -17.24
N ASP A 65 -4.43 -4.52 -17.27
CA ASP A 65 -4.59 -3.74 -18.49
C ASP A 65 -3.38 -3.91 -19.44
N GLY A 66 -2.19 -4.15 -18.90
CA GLY A 66 -0.95 -4.29 -19.68
C GLY A 66 -0.57 -5.73 -20.05
N ALA A 67 -1.04 -6.72 -19.30
CA ALA A 67 -0.64 -8.12 -19.51
C ALA A 67 -1.48 -8.80 -20.60
N ARG A 68 -0.82 -9.45 -21.57
CA ARG A 68 -1.51 -10.22 -22.62
C ARG A 68 -2.30 -11.41 -22.06
N ARG A 69 -1.79 -12.06 -21.03
CA ARG A 69 -2.40 -13.18 -20.31
C ARG A 69 -2.14 -13.00 -18.82
N PRO A 70 -2.96 -12.20 -18.12
CA PRO A 70 -2.77 -11.97 -16.71
C PRO A 70 -3.04 -13.25 -15.91
N THR A 71 -2.20 -13.50 -14.89
CA THR A 71 -2.34 -14.63 -13.96
C THR A 71 -2.33 -14.10 -12.52
N PRO A 72 -2.94 -14.83 -11.56
CA PRO A 72 -2.92 -14.43 -10.15
C PRO A 72 -1.50 -14.33 -9.56
N SER A 73 -0.62 -15.27 -9.91
CA SER A 73 0.80 -15.23 -9.51
C SER A 73 1.55 -14.05 -10.11
N GLY A 74 1.27 -13.73 -11.38
CA GLY A 74 1.84 -12.57 -12.05
C GLY A 74 1.37 -11.26 -11.43
N LEU A 75 0.10 -11.16 -11.05
CA LEU A 75 -0.43 -10.01 -10.30
C LEU A 75 0.32 -9.84 -8.97
N PHE A 76 0.48 -10.91 -8.20
CA PHE A 76 1.18 -10.84 -6.94
C PHE A 76 2.65 -10.43 -7.11
N THR A 77 3.33 -10.99 -8.11
CA THR A 77 4.69 -10.59 -8.47
C THR A 77 4.76 -9.10 -8.85
N HIS A 78 3.77 -8.61 -9.60
CA HIS A 78 3.66 -7.19 -9.94
C HIS A 78 3.48 -6.30 -8.71
N MET A 79 2.67 -6.73 -7.72
CA MET A 79 2.50 -6.02 -6.44
C MET A 79 3.79 -5.99 -5.60
N VAL A 80 4.59 -7.07 -5.65
CA VAL A 80 5.87 -7.19 -4.92
C VAL A 80 6.99 -6.35 -5.57
N SER A 81 6.98 -6.21 -6.89
CA SER A 81 8.11 -5.66 -7.66
C SER A 81 8.54 -4.24 -7.27
N PRO A 82 7.63 -3.27 -6.97
CA PRO A 82 8.02 -1.92 -6.55
C PRO A 82 8.78 -1.92 -5.22
N TRP A 83 8.43 -2.81 -4.31
CA TRP A 83 9.07 -2.93 -3.00
C TRP A 83 10.48 -3.51 -3.12
N LYS A 84 10.67 -4.53 -3.96
CA LYS A 84 12.01 -5.05 -4.28
C LYS A 84 12.90 -3.96 -4.85
N ASN A 85 12.39 -3.19 -5.81
CA ASN A 85 13.12 -2.09 -6.40
C ASN A 85 13.43 -0.99 -5.39
N GLU A 86 12.43 -0.55 -4.61
CA GLU A 86 12.61 0.47 -3.56
C GLU A 86 13.72 0.08 -2.57
N PHE A 87 13.64 -1.15 -2.05
CA PHE A 87 14.60 -1.63 -1.05
C PHE A 87 16.01 -1.83 -1.61
N SER A 88 16.12 -2.27 -2.85
CA SER A 88 17.43 -2.47 -3.50
C SER A 88 18.09 -1.15 -3.91
N THR A 89 17.33 -0.09 -4.18
CA THR A 89 17.87 1.17 -4.70
C THR A 89 17.91 2.30 -3.69
N ARG A 90 16.99 2.30 -2.71
CA ARG A 90 16.78 3.41 -1.75
C ARG A 90 16.89 3.01 -0.28
N GLY A 91 17.17 1.73 0.00
CA GLY A 91 17.27 1.21 1.37
C GLY A 91 15.92 0.84 1.97
N PHE A 92 15.96 0.39 3.23
CA PHE A 92 14.86 -0.28 3.93
C PHE A 92 14.08 0.63 4.90
N GLU A 93 14.34 1.93 4.87
CA GLU A 93 13.76 2.90 5.83
C GLU A 93 12.27 3.14 5.62
N ARG A 94 11.77 2.91 4.39
CA ARG A 94 10.39 3.22 3.99
C ARG A 94 9.55 1.97 3.86
N GLY A 95 8.44 1.93 4.60
CA GLY A 95 7.44 0.88 4.49
C GLY A 95 6.19 1.32 3.72
N CYS A 96 5.10 0.56 3.86
CA CYS A 96 3.79 0.94 3.37
C CYS A 96 3.20 2.06 4.27
N PRO A 97 2.73 3.18 3.71
CA PRO A 97 2.15 4.26 4.52
C PRO A 97 0.85 3.84 5.21
N VAL A 98 0.04 2.97 4.57
CA VAL A 98 -1.21 2.45 5.14
C VAL A 98 -0.92 1.57 6.35
N ASN A 99 0.05 0.65 6.22
CA ASN A 99 0.46 -0.22 7.33
C ASN A 99 1.12 0.57 8.47
N ALA A 100 1.97 1.54 8.15
CA ALA A 100 2.59 2.41 9.16
C ALA A 100 1.53 3.20 9.94
N ALA A 101 0.52 3.74 9.26
CA ALA A 101 -0.58 4.42 9.91
C ALA A 101 -1.44 3.46 10.76
N ALA A 102 -1.72 2.25 10.26
CA ALA A 102 -2.48 1.24 10.98
C ALA A 102 -1.80 0.85 12.31
N ALA A 103 -0.48 0.61 12.27
CA ALA A 103 0.30 0.27 13.45
C ALA A 103 0.36 1.41 14.47
N ASP A 104 0.50 2.65 14.00
CA ASP A 104 0.66 3.83 14.85
C ASP A 104 -0.68 4.29 15.48
N LEU A 105 -1.80 4.07 14.81
CA LEU A 105 -3.14 4.46 15.26
C LEU A 105 -3.92 3.31 15.93
N ALA A 106 -3.31 2.12 16.05
CA ALA A 106 -3.96 0.94 16.60
C ALA A 106 -4.46 1.21 18.03
N GLY A 107 -5.76 0.94 18.25
CA GLY A 107 -6.40 1.04 19.57
C GLY A 107 -6.84 2.45 20.01
N GLY A 108 -6.58 3.49 19.20
CA GLY A 108 -7.03 4.85 19.44
C GLY A 108 -8.29 5.23 18.66
N ASP A 109 -9.06 6.20 19.18
CA ASP A 109 -10.09 6.89 18.42
C ASP A 109 -9.46 8.07 17.68
N SER A 110 -9.34 7.97 16.36
CA SER A 110 -8.70 8.97 15.51
C SER A 110 -9.59 9.29 14.30
N PRO A 111 -9.72 10.57 13.92
CA PRO A 111 -10.41 10.97 12.70
C PRO A 111 -9.82 10.31 11.43
N VAL A 112 -8.57 9.89 11.49
CA VAL A 112 -7.85 9.23 10.39
C VAL A 112 -8.25 7.75 10.20
N ASN A 113 -8.92 7.13 11.19
CA ASN A 113 -9.29 5.72 11.13
C ASN A 113 -10.26 5.38 9.98
N ALA A 114 -11.20 6.27 9.68
CA ALA A 114 -12.14 6.04 8.57
C ALA A 114 -11.43 6.14 7.21
N PRO A 115 -10.66 7.20 6.89
CA PRO A 115 -9.82 7.26 5.69
C PRO A 115 -8.81 6.10 5.57
N LEU A 116 -8.24 5.63 6.67
CA LEU A 116 -7.34 4.48 6.68
C LEU A 116 -8.04 3.21 6.22
N ARG A 117 -9.23 2.91 6.78
CA ARG A 117 -10.04 1.76 6.35
C ARG A 117 -10.46 1.88 4.89
N GLU A 118 -10.82 3.06 4.44
CA GLU A 118 -11.19 3.31 3.05
C GLU A 118 -10.01 3.10 2.09
N ALA A 119 -8.82 3.60 2.41
CA ALA A 119 -7.63 3.40 1.60
C ALA A 119 -7.30 1.91 1.45
N LEU A 120 -7.40 1.14 2.54
CA LEU A 120 -7.18 -0.30 2.52
C LEU A 120 -8.25 -1.03 1.69
N ALA A 121 -9.53 -0.64 1.85
CA ALA A 121 -10.63 -1.23 1.11
C ALA A 121 -10.53 -0.98 -0.41
N ARG A 122 -10.11 0.22 -0.84
CA ARG A 122 -9.86 0.53 -2.26
C ARG A 122 -8.77 -0.37 -2.86
N TRP A 123 -7.69 -0.57 -2.14
CA TRP A 123 -6.61 -1.46 -2.58
C TRP A 123 -7.07 -2.91 -2.65
N GLU A 124 -7.73 -3.42 -1.60
CA GLU A 124 -8.24 -4.79 -1.58
C GLU A 124 -9.27 -5.03 -2.69
N GLU A 125 -10.20 -4.10 -2.91
CA GLU A 125 -11.21 -4.22 -3.97
C GLU A 125 -10.56 -4.21 -5.37
N ALA A 126 -9.50 -3.44 -5.59
CA ALA A 126 -8.77 -3.48 -6.85
C ALA A 126 -8.18 -4.87 -7.13
N ILE A 127 -7.64 -5.55 -6.10
CA ILE A 127 -7.15 -6.93 -6.22
C ILE A 127 -8.32 -7.88 -6.54
N VAL A 128 -9.46 -7.72 -5.86
CA VAL A 128 -10.67 -8.53 -6.12
C VAL A 128 -11.11 -8.38 -7.58
N VAL A 129 -11.23 -7.14 -8.06
CA VAL A 129 -11.63 -6.85 -9.45
C VAL A 129 -10.64 -7.48 -10.44
N ALA A 130 -9.34 -7.35 -10.18
CA ALA A 130 -8.31 -7.95 -11.01
C ALA A 130 -8.44 -9.49 -11.09
N LEU A 131 -8.63 -10.15 -9.96
CA LEU A 131 -8.81 -11.61 -9.88
C LEU A 131 -10.10 -12.07 -10.57
N VAL A 132 -11.21 -11.33 -10.42
CA VAL A 132 -12.48 -11.63 -11.10
C VAL A 132 -12.32 -11.48 -12.62
N ARG A 133 -11.60 -10.47 -13.11
CA ARG A 133 -11.28 -10.32 -14.54
C ARG A 133 -10.44 -11.48 -15.09
N MET A 134 -9.69 -12.17 -14.24
CA MET A 134 -8.95 -13.40 -14.57
C MET A 134 -9.82 -14.66 -14.48
N GLY A 135 -11.13 -14.55 -14.19
CA GLY A 135 -12.08 -15.67 -14.13
C GLY A 135 -12.22 -16.32 -12.74
N ILE A 136 -11.63 -15.77 -11.70
CA ILE A 136 -11.77 -16.29 -10.33
C ILE A 136 -13.15 -15.89 -9.78
N PRO A 137 -13.96 -16.82 -9.23
CA PRO A 137 -15.26 -16.50 -8.64
C PRO A 137 -15.14 -15.46 -7.52
N MET A 138 -16.05 -14.49 -7.46
CA MET A 138 -16.06 -13.36 -6.53
C MET A 138 -15.76 -13.75 -5.08
N ARG A 139 -16.41 -14.80 -4.56
CA ARG A 139 -16.17 -15.26 -3.18
C ARG A 139 -14.74 -15.74 -2.95
N ARG A 140 -14.14 -16.38 -3.94
CA ARG A 140 -12.74 -16.83 -3.90
C ARG A 140 -11.79 -15.65 -4.06
N ALA A 141 -12.08 -14.74 -4.98
CA ALA A 141 -11.29 -13.53 -5.22
C ALA A 141 -11.14 -12.68 -3.95
N ARG A 142 -12.22 -12.47 -3.19
CA ARG A 142 -12.14 -11.74 -1.90
C ARG A 142 -11.18 -12.40 -0.90
N ARG A 143 -11.24 -13.72 -0.75
CA ARG A 143 -10.34 -14.46 0.16
C ARG A 143 -8.89 -14.40 -0.28
N LEU A 144 -8.65 -14.46 -1.59
CA LEU A 144 -7.31 -14.36 -2.16
C LEU A 144 -6.76 -12.93 -2.06
N ALA A 145 -7.60 -11.91 -2.25
CA ALA A 145 -7.19 -10.51 -2.10
C ALA A 145 -6.67 -10.24 -0.67
N THR A 146 -7.43 -10.68 0.35
CA THR A 146 -6.99 -10.58 1.74
C THR A 146 -5.67 -11.34 1.98
N LEU A 147 -5.53 -12.56 1.44
CA LEU A 147 -4.31 -13.35 1.56
C LEU A 147 -3.11 -12.64 0.89
N MET A 148 -3.27 -12.17 -0.35
CA MET A 148 -2.23 -11.48 -1.10
C MET A 148 -1.77 -10.21 -0.38
N LEU A 149 -2.72 -9.41 0.11
CA LEU A 149 -2.41 -8.17 0.82
C LEU A 149 -1.70 -8.44 2.14
N SER A 150 -2.19 -9.40 2.93
CA SER A 150 -1.56 -9.80 4.20
C SER A 150 -0.15 -10.34 4.00
N ALA A 151 0.06 -11.18 2.97
CA ALA A 151 1.36 -11.74 2.64
C ALA A 151 2.35 -10.65 2.18
N LEU A 152 1.90 -9.71 1.35
CA LEU A 152 2.71 -8.58 0.89
C LEU A 152 3.15 -7.69 2.06
N GLU A 153 2.21 -7.27 2.92
CA GLU A 153 2.51 -6.38 4.04
C GLU A 153 3.43 -7.06 5.07
N GLY A 154 3.22 -8.36 5.35
CA GLY A 154 4.12 -9.14 6.17
C GLY A 154 5.54 -9.25 5.57
N ALA A 155 5.64 -9.48 4.27
CA ALA A 155 6.94 -9.55 3.59
C ALA A 155 7.67 -8.19 3.56
N ILE A 156 6.95 -7.07 3.42
CA ILE A 156 7.50 -5.71 3.53
C ILE A 156 8.10 -5.49 4.92
N LEU A 157 7.35 -5.85 5.97
CA LEU A 157 7.81 -5.73 7.36
C LEU A 157 9.08 -6.54 7.59
N LEU A 158 9.09 -7.83 7.21
CA LEU A 158 10.23 -8.72 7.37
C LEU A 158 11.46 -8.23 6.57
N ALA A 159 11.24 -7.76 5.34
CA ALA A 159 12.32 -7.22 4.51
C ALA A 159 12.98 -6.00 5.17
N ARG A 160 12.19 -5.11 5.76
CA ARG A 160 12.70 -3.93 6.49
C ARG A 160 13.50 -4.32 7.73
N VAL A 161 12.98 -5.25 8.54
CA VAL A 161 13.65 -5.69 9.78
C VAL A 161 14.96 -6.41 9.47
N HIS A 162 14.95 -7.30 8.48
CA HIS A 162 16.14 -8.06 8.09
C HIS A 162 17.11 -7.27 7.18
N ARG A 163 16.67 -6.11 6.67
CA ARG A 163 17.39 -5.33 5.64
C ARG A 163 17.76 -6.19 4.42
N ASP A 164 16.80 -7.00 3.97
CA ASP A 164 16.97 -8.00 2.93
C ASP A 164 15.69 -8.14 2.11
N VAL A 165 15.80 -8.25 0.79
CA VAL A 165 14.65 -8.43 -0.11
C VAL A 165 14.16 -9.89 -0.19
N ARG A 166 14.87 -10.84 0.39
CA ARG A 166 14.50 -12.27 0.40
C ARG A 166 13.07 -12.55 0.85
N PRO A 167 12.53 -11.95 1.93
CA PRO A 167 11.14 -12.17 2.32
C PRO A 167 10.13 -11.89 1.20
N LEU A 168 10.34 -10.82 0.42
CA LEU A 168 9.51 -10.47 -0.73
C LEU A 168 9.62 -11.51 -1.86
N THR A 169 10.83 -12.00 -2.11
CA THR A 169 11.07 -13.03 -3.13
C THR A 169 10.46 -14.37 -2.71
N THR A 170 10.66 -14.77 -1.46
CA THR A 170 10.13 -16.02 -0.92
C THR A 170 8.61 -16.04 -0.98
N VAL A 171 7.95 -14.99 -0.48
CA VAL A 171 6.49 -14.94 -0.49
C VAL A 171 5.93 -14.97 -1.92
N ALA A 172 6.59 -14.34 -2.89
CA ALA A 172 6.16 -14.39 -4.28
C ALA A 172 6.33 -15.79 -4.89
N SER A 173 7.43 -16.49 -4.61
CA SER A 173 7.68 -17.85 -5.12
C SER A 173 6.76 -18.91 -4.51
N GLU A 174 6.53 -18.83 -3.19
CA GLU A 174 5.72 -19.82 -2.48
C GLU A 174 4.21 -19.63 -2.68
N LEU A 175 3.76 -18.38 -2.69
CA LEU A 175 2.33 -18.08 -2.86
C LEU A 175 1.88 -18.20 -4.32
N GLY A 176 2.77 -17.93 -5.28
CA GLY A 176 2.44 -17.94 -6.71
C GLY A 176 1.72 -19.19 -7.18
N PRO A 177 2.26 -20.41 -6.98
CA PRO A 177 1.60 -21.66 -7.38
C PRO A 177 0.22 -21.87 -6.72
N LEU A 178 0.06 -21.47 -5.47
CA LEU A 178 -1.22 -21.55 -4.75
C LEU A 178 -2.28 -20.62 -5.34
N LEU A 179 -1.86 -19.44 -5.77
CA LEU A 179 -2.74 -18.47 -6.43
C LEU A 179 -3.21 -18.98 -7.80
N ASP A 180 -2.32 -19.57 -8.59
CA ASP A 180 -2.67 -20.06 -9.93
C ASP A 180 -3.55 -21.33 -9.87
N GLN A 181 -3.37 -22.20 -8.86
CA GLN A 181 -4.28 -23.34 -8.63
C GLN A 181 -5.72 -22.90 -8.30
N ALA A 182 -5.91 -21.73 -7.72
CA ALA A 182 -7.24 -21.21 -7.41
C ALA A 182 -8.08 -20.87 -8.66
N HIS A 183 -7.49 -20.86 -9.84
CA HIS A 183 -8.16 -20.67 -11.13
C HIS A 183 -8.76 -21.98 -11.68
N GLN A 184 -8.36 -23.14 -11.14
CA GLN A 184 -8.73 -24.46 -11.66
C GLN A 184 -9.89 -25.11 -10.88
N GLY A 185 -10.39 -24.48 -9.86
CA GLY A 185 -11.51 -24.95 -9.02
C GLY A 185 -12.65 -23.95 -8.89
#